data_9cfcf5ccb689eaab17f02192fae0b717
#
_entry.id   9cfcf5ccb689eaab17f02192fae0b717
#
_cell.length_a   1.000
_cell.length_b   1.000
_cell.length_c   1.000
_cell.angle_alpha   90.00
_cell.angle_beta   90.00
_cell.angle_gamma   90.00
#
_symmetry.space_group_name_H-M   'P 1'
#
loop_
_entity.id
_entity.type
_entity.pdbx_description
1 polymer ?
#
loop_
_entity_poly.entity_id
_entity_poly.type
_entity_poly.pdbx_seq_one_letter_code
_entity_poly.pdbx_strand_id
1 'polypeptide(L)'
;MLFASYSNFAAFSNRVFRADGNDTDFASIEGLHDTMHNVLGSGGHMEFIMYSAFDPIFFIHHTNVDRLIAMWQALNPSSWVGPYAAHLASFTNQAGAILDDTTGLMPFYANEDGGFWTSETARDTLAFGYVYADTADVYLTGPSDPSALDNLKEVITKKYGQSSPSLFLNDSVNSWEGLQDGVITARFQQDSMSSGNFVPDLSDHSKIPNPPASLIMGKNDRYTEWLVNIRYTIREIDRPMSVLFFLGYVADDSSEWRWAPNLLGNFGVSSMGSAADPGIQATGTVPLTAGLAKMVSVRMVRSLEPEDVTNYLRDHLQFRILNVNNEPVEVGRLGGLVIKVASASVRASRCKSEFPVWEQPVTRFTISGSCKA
;
A
#
# COMPACT_ATOMS: atom_id res chain seq x y z
N MET A 1 -5.86 5.68 -0.47
CA MET A 1 -6.44 4.52 -1.18
C MET A 1 -7.23 3.63 -0.23
N LEU A 2 -6.65 2.91 0.76
CA LEU A 2 -7.38 1.96 1.63
C LEU A 2 -8.65 2.54 2.25
N PHE A 3 -8.60 3.73 2.85
CA PHE A 3 -9.77 4.37 3.46
C PHE A 3 -10.83 4.84 2.46
N ALA A 4 -10.43 5.14 1.24
CA ALA A 4 -11.31 5.71 0.21
C ALA A 4 -11.98 4.65 -0.67
N SER A 5 -11.38 3.46 -0.79
CA SER A 5 -11.78 2.46 -1.79
C SER A 5 -12.53 1.27 -1.22
N TYR A 6 -12.41 1.01 0.08
CA TYR A 6 -13.03 -0.16 0.70
C TYR A 6 -14.05 0.22 1.76
N SER A 7 -15.29 -0.18 1.54
CA SER A 7 -16.38 -0.12 2.53
C SER A 7 -16.72 -1.48 3.13
N ASN A 8 -16.10 -2.56 2.65
CA ASN A 8 -16.28 -3.92 3.15
C ASN A 8 -15.08 -4.34 3.98
N PHE A 9 -15.31 -4.85 5.20
CA PHE A 9 -14.24 -5.22 6.13
C PHE A 9 -13.32 -6.31 5.57
N ALA A 10 -13.86 -7.35 4.95
CA ALA A 10 -13.06 -8.44 4.43
C ALA A 10 -12.08 -7.96 3.33
N ALA A 11 -12.56 -7.09 2.42
CA ALA A 11 -11.70 -6.51 1.39
C ALA A 11 -10.65 -5.54 1.97
N PHE A 12 -11.02 -4.77 3.01
CA PHE A 12 -10.10 -3.87 3.69
C PHE A 12 -9.03 -4.63 4.48
N SER A 13 -9.43 -5.68 5.21
CA SER A 13 -8.59 -6.34 6.20
C SER A 13 -7.67 -7.40 5.62
N ASN A 14 -8.13 -8.18 4.62
CA ASN A 14 -7.53 -9.46 4.27
C ASN A 14 -6.89 -9.45 2.88
N ARG A 15 -5.60 -9.83 2.80
CA ARG A 15 -4.86 -9.91 1.53
C ARG A 15 -5.31 -11.08 0.63
N VAL A 16 -5.95 -12.10 1.20
CA VAL A 16 -6.43 -13.29 0.47
C VAL A 16 -7.85 -13.10 -0.05
N PHE A 17 -8.59 -12.13 0.51
CA PHE A 17 -9.95 -11.85 0.10
C PHE A 17 -10.02 -11.36 -1.35
N ARG A 18 -10.92 -11.99 -2.13
CA ARG A 18 -11.25 -11.58 -3.49
C ARG A 18 -12.73 -11.34 -3.58
N ALA A 19 -13.11 -10.13 -3.95
CA ALA A 19 -14.46 -9.84 -4.34
C ALA A 19 -14.72 -10.47 -5.71
N ASP A 20 -15.58 -11.48 -5.77
CA ASP A 20 -16.20 -12.04 -6.98
C ASP A 20 -15.26 -12.42 -8.15
N GLY A 21 -14.00 -12.77 -7.86
CA GLY A 21 -13.06 -13.22 -8.87
C GLY A 21 -12.54 -12.13 -9.82
N ASN A 22 -12.79 -10.86 -9.52
CA ASN A 22 -12.21 -9.74 -10.24
C ASN A 22 -10.73 -9.56 -9.87
N ASP A 23 -9.88 -9.51 -10.86
CA ASP A 23 -8.43 -9.24 -10.76
C ASP A 23 -8.10 -7.81 -10.27
N THR A 24 -9.05 -7.11 -9.66
CA THR A 24 -8.97 -5.71 -9.26
C THR A 24 -8.76 -5.52 -7.76
N ASP A 25 -8.46 -6.59 -7.04
CA ASP A 25 -8.21 -6.51 -5.61
C ASP A 25 -6.91 -5.74 -5.35
N PHE A 26 -7.09 -4.61 -4.69
CA PHE A 26 -6.02 -3.72 -4.26
C PHE A 26 -5.39 -4.21 -2.95
N ALA A 27 -4.42 -3.45 -2.46
CA ALA A 27 -3.82 -3.66 -1.16
C ALA A 27 -4.87 -3.76 -0.05
N SER A 28 -4.61 -4.62 0.93
CA SER A 28 -5.32 -4.69 2.21
C SER A 28 -4.48 -4.09 3.33
N ILE A 29 -5.08 -3.88 4.51
CA ILE A 29 -4.34 -3.48 5.70
C ILE A 29 -3.36 -4.59 6.12
N GLU A 30 -3.71 -5.87 5.93
CA GLU A 30 -2.81 -7.01 6.16
C GLU A 30 -1.58 -6.96 5.25
N GLY A 31 -1.75 -6.68 3.95
CA GLY A 31 -0.62 -6.56 3.03
C GLY A 31 0.32 -5.39 3.39
N LEU A 32 -0.24 -4.27 3.86
CA LEU A 32 0.55 -3.15 4.38
C LEU A 32 1.30 -3.55 5.67
N HIS A 33 0.61 -4.20 6.60
CA HIS A 33 1.17 -4.72 7.84
C HIS A 33 2.36 -5.66 7.57
N ASP A 34 2.20 -6.64 6.68
CA ASP A 34 3.25 -7.57 6.29
C ASP A 34 4.47 -6.87 5.68
N THR A 35 4.21 -5.88 4.82
CA THR A 35 5.27 -5.07 4.22
C THR A 35 6.10 -4.35 5.29
N MET A 36 5.45 -3.81 6.33
CA MET A 36 6.15 -3.15 7.43
C MET A 36 6.97 -4.14 8.26
N HIS A 37 6.49 -5.36 8.49
CA HIS A 37 7.27 -6.42 9.14
C HIS A 37 8.57 -6.69 8.38
N ASN A 38 8.51 -6.82 7.06
CA ASN A 38 9.68 -7.08 6.23
C ASN A 38 10.64 -5.87 6.16
N VAL A 39 10.11 -4.65 6.08
CA VAL A 39 10.93 -3.43 6.02
C VAL A 39 11.65 -3.16 7.32
N LEU A 40 10.93 -3.25 8.45
CA LEU A 40 11.50 -2.99 9.77
C LEU A 40 12.39 -4.16 10.24
N GLY A 41 12.04 -5.38 9.84
CA GLY A 41 12.77 -6.56 10.21
C GLY A 41 14.12 -6.69 9.54
N SER A 42 14.16 -6.54 8.22
CA SER A 42 15.38 -6.63 7.40
C SER A 42 16.39 -7.71 7.85
N GLY A 43 15.90 -8.94 8.01
CA GLY A 43 16.64 -10.09 8.54
C GLY A 43 16.61 -10.23 10.08
N GLY A 44 16.03 -9.27 10.80
CA GLY A 44 15.83 -9.31 12.25
C GLY A 44 14.50 -9.93 12.69
N HIS A 45 14.20 -9.82 13.99
CA HIS A 45 13.03 -10.48 14.60
C HIS A 45 11.71 -10.12 13.95
N MET A 46 11.50 -8.85 13.58
CA MET A 46 10.24 -8.36 12.99
C MET A 46 9.84 -9.10 11.72
N GLU A 47 10.77 -9.60 10.93
CA GLU A 47 10.50 -10.29 9.67
C GLU A 47 9.98 -11.72 9.87
N PHE A 48 10.28 -12.33 11.02
CA PHE A 48 9.87 -13.70 11.30
C PHE A 48 8.68 -13.71 12.27
N ILE A 49 7.53 -14.21 11.81
CA ILE A 49 6.28 -14.25 12.58
C ILE A 49 6.49 -14.87 13.98
N MET A 50 7.30 -15.92 14.07
CA MET A 50 7.56 -16.65 15.35
C MET A 50 8.36 -15.84 16.36
N TYR A 51 9.10 -14.80 15.93
CA TYR A 51 10.01 -14.03 16.78
C TYR A 51 9.69 -12.55 16.80
N SER A 52 8.76 -12.07 15.97
CA SER A 52 8.50 -10.65 15.77
C SER A 52 8.18 -9.90 17.08
N ALA A 53 7.48 -10.56 18.00
CA ALA A 53 7.13 -9.96 19.29
C ALA A 53 8.30 -9.80 20.27
N PHE A 54 9.49 -10.35 19.98
CA PHE A 54 10.71 -10.07 20.76
C PHE A 54 11.34 -8.72 20.41
N ASP A 55 10.91 -8.09 19.31
CA ASP A 55 11.34 -6.75 18.96
C ASP A 55 10.35 -5.71 19.52
N PRO A 56 10.80 -4.71 20.31
CA PRO A 56 9.91 -3.67 20.86
C PRO A 56 9.10 -2.90 19.81
N ILE A 57 9.62 -2.75 18.58
CA ILE A 57 8.92 -2.07 17.49
C ILE A 57 7.64 -2.79 17.08
N PHE A 58 7.54 -4.10 17.34
CA PHE A 58 6.34 -4.90 17.11
C PHE A 58 5.10 -4.26 17.73
N PHE A 59 5.19 -3.86 19.00
CA PHE A 59 4.05 -3.29 19.71
C PHE A 59 3.66 -1.91 19.17
N ILE A 60 4.64 -1.10 18.78
CA ILE A 60 4.38 0.21 18.17
C ILE A 60 3.74 0.04 16.80
N HIS A 61 4.24 -0.90 15.99
CA HIS A 61 3.69 -1.22 14.68
C HIS A 61 2.23 -1.70 14.81
N HIS A 62 1.97 -2.68 15.69
CA HIS A 62 0.62 -3.22 15.86
C HIS A 62 -0.36 -2.21 16.47
N THR A 63 0.09 -1.32 17.38
CA THR A 63 -0.72 -0.20 17.85
C THR A 63 -1.11 0.74 16.70
N ASN A 64 -0.20 0.98 15.75
CA ASN A 64 -0.55 1.78 14.58
C ASN A 64 -1.49 1.05 13.62
N VAL A 65 -1.38 -0.27 13.46
CA VAL A 65 -2.35 -1.08 12.68
C VAL A 65 -3.74 -1.01 13.32
N ASP A 66 -3.84 -1.21 14.62
CA ASP A 66 -5.08 -1.06 15.39
C ASP A 66 -5.71 0.34 15.21
N ARG A 67 -4.89 1.38 15.32
CA ARG A 67 -5.31 2.76 15.07
C ARG A 67 -5.87 2.97 13.64
N LEU A 68 -5.25 2.37 12.62
CA LEU A 68 -5.74 2.43 11.23
C LEU A 68 -7.08 1.70 11.09
N ILE A 69 -7.24 0.55 11.75
CA ILE A 69 -8.51 -0.19 11.79
C ILE A 69 -9.58 0.65 12.48
N ALA A 70 -9.29 1.26 13.62
CA ALA A 70 -10.23 2.13 14.33
C ALA A 70 -10.71 3.32 13.50
N MET A 71 -9.80 3.98 12.75
CA MET A 71 -10.19 5.05 11.83
C MET A 71 -11.07 4.55 10.68
N TRP A 72 -10.73 3.40 10.09
CA TRP A 72 -11.53 2.81 9.02
C TRP A 72 -12.92 2.42 9.52
N GLN A 73 -13.01 1.82 10.70
CA GLN A 73 -14.25 1.40 11.34
C GLN A 73 -15.16 2.58 11.67
N ALA A 74 -14.59 3.71 12.15
CA ALA A 74 -15.34 4.94 12.38
C ALA A 74 -15.99 5.48 11.09
N LEU A 75 -15.34 5.31 9.93
CA LEU A 75 -15.88 5.67 8.62
C LEU A 75 -16.88 4.63 8.08
N ASN A 76 -16.82 3.38 8.53
CA ASN A 76 -17.63 2.25 8.05
C ASN A 76 -18.29 1.49 9.21
N PRO A 77 -19.12 2.14 10.05
CA PRO A 77 -19.61 1.56 11.29
C PRO A 77 -20.54 0.35 11.10
N SER A 78 -21.12 0.19 9.90
CA SER A 78 -22.00 -0.95 9.56
C SER A 78 -21.25 -2.17 9.01
N SER A 79 -19.95 -2.08 8.78
CA SER A 79 -19.15 -3.16 8.21
C SER A 79 -18.19 -3.75 9.23
N TRP A 80 -18.23 -5.06 9.40
CA TRP A 80 -17.38 -5.79 10.36
C TRP A 80 -17.11 -7.21 9.87
N VAL A 81 -16.50 -8.02 10.74
CA VAL A 81 -16.21 -9.43 10.47
C VAL A 81 -17.50 -10.18 10.19
N GLY A 82 -17.56 -10.85 9.06
CA GLY A 82 -18.65 -11.74 8.67
C GLY A 82 -18.19 -13.19 8.64
N PRO A 83 -19.12 -14.15 8.49
CA PRO A 83 -18.77 -15.57 8.43
C PRO A 83 -17.92 -15.87 7.20
N TYR A 84 -16.80 -16.58 7.38
CA TYR A 84 -15.95 -17.09 6.32
C TYR A 84 -15.30 -18.42 6.69
N ALA A 85 -14.92 -19.21 5.71
CA ALA A 85 -14.15 -20.43 5.94
C ALA A 85 -12.67 -20.11 6.13
N ALA A 86 -12.07 -20.59 7.22
CA ALA A 86 -10.63 -20.44 7.47
C ALA A 86 -9.84 -21.16 6.37
N HIS A 87 -9.07 -20.41 5.60
CA HIS A 87 -8.22 -21.00 4.54
C HIS A 87 -7.04 -21.79 5.09
N LEU A 88 -6.60 -21.45 6.30
CA LEU A 88 -5.45 -22.05 6.96
C LEU A 88 -5.84 -22.57 8.33
N ALA A 89 -5.20 -23.66 8.75
CA ALA A 89 -5.26 -24.08 10.13
C ALA A 89 -4.41 -23.15 11.00
N SER A 90 -4.87 -22.86 12.20
CA SER A 90 -4.11 -22.22 13.28
C SER A 90 -3.99 -23.18 14.48
N PHE A 91 -3.39 -22.73 15.57
CA PHE A 91 -3.35 -23.52 16.81
C PHE A 91 -4.74 -23.78 17.40
N THR A 92 -5.72 -22.94 17.07
CA THR A 92 -7.05 -22.94 17.67
C THR A 92 -8.17 -23.29 16.71
N ASN A 93 -7.95 -23.13 15.40
CA ASN A 93 -8.97 -23.37 14.38
C ASN A 93 -8.43 -24.29 13.29
N GLN A 94 -9.27 -25.20 12.81
CA GLN A 94 -8.94 -26.07 11.68
C GLN A 94 -9.20 -25.34 10.34
N ALA A 95 -8.47 -25.71 9.30
CA ALA A 95 -8.76 -25.27 7.96
C ALA A 95 -10.19 -25.68 7.57
N GLY A 96 -10.95 -24.79 6.94
CA GLY A 96 -12.35 -24.97 6.57
C GLY A 96 -13.35 -24.68 7.71
N ALA A 97 -12.91 -24.42 8.94
CA ALA A 97 -13.80 -23.97 10.01
C ALA A 97 -14.46 -22.64 9.63
N ILE A 98 -15.77 -22.52 9.85
CA ILE A 98 -16.46 -21.24 9.66
C ILE A 98 -16.19 -20.38 10.88
N LEU A 99 -15.57 -19.25 10.65
CA LEU A 99 -15.24 -18.22 11.64
C LEU A 99 -16.09 -16.98 11.38
N ASP A 100 -16.57 -16.35 12.46
CA ASP A 100 -17.37 -15.13 12.42
C ASP A 100 -16.98 -14.19 13.55
N ASP A 101 -17.71 -13.11 13.72
CA ASP A 101 -17.49 -12.10 14.75
C ASP A 101 -17.73 -12.60 16.18
N THR A 102 -18.44 -13.74 16.36
CA THR A 102 -18.69 -14.39 17.66
C THR A 102 -17.71 -15.51 17.99
N THR A 103 -16.84 -15.86 17.04
CA THR A 103 -15.82 -16.91 17.24
C THR A 103 -14.81 -16.45 18.30
N GLY A 104 -14.54 -17.32 19.28
CA GLY A 104 -13.61 -17.03 20.38
C GLY A 104 -12.18 -16.82 19.87
N LEU A 105 -11.58 -15.70 20.25
CA LEU A 105 -10.18 -15.34 19.96
C LEU A 105 -9.24 -16.03 20.98
N MET A 106 -9.13 -17.35 20.89
CA MET A 106 -8.26 -18.12 21.79
C MET A 106 -6.78 -17.80 21.54
N PRO A 107 -5.95 -17.71 22.59
CA PRO A 107 -6.22 -17.99 24.02
C PRO A 107 -6.57 -16.75 24.85
N PHE A 108 -7.11 -15.69 24.29
CA PHE A 108 -7.34 -14.42 24.97
C PHE A 108 -8.65 -14.45 25.77
N TYR A 109 -8.53 -14.60 27.09
CA TYR A 109 -9.67 -14.61 28.00
C TYR A 109 -10.22 -13.20 28.24
N ALA A 110 -11.54 -13.07 28.17
CA ALA A 110 -12.25 -11.83 28.44
C ALA A 110 -12.65 -11.68 29.93
N ASN A 111 -12.73 -12.78 30.64
CA ASN A 111 -13.15 -12.83 32.05
C ASN A 111 -12.53 -14.03 32.80
N GLU A 112 -12.71 -14.04 34.13
CA GLU A 112 -12.20 -15.09 35.02
C GLU A 112 -12.97 -16.42 34.86
N ASP A 113 -14.17 -16.40 34.28
CA ASP A 113 -14.99 -17.60 34.06
C ASP A 113 -14.56 -18.42 32.84
N GLY A 114 -13.51 -17.97 32.13
CA GLY A 114 -12.94 -18.68 30.99
C GLY A 114 -13.57 -18.33 29.66
N GLY A 115 -14.41 -17.28 29.58
CA GLY A 115 -14.91 -16.75 28.32
C GLY A 115 -13.79 -16.06 27.51
N PHE A 116 -13.78 -16.27 26.20
CA PHE A 116 -12.81 -15.62 25.31
C PHE A 116 -13.34 -14.30 24.76
N TRP A 117 -12.45 -13.39 24.47
CA TRP A 117 -12.76 -12.27 23.57
C TRP A 117 -13.21 -12.81 22.22
N THR A 118 -14.07 -12.06 21.55
CA THR A 118 -14.51 -12.29 20.18
C THR A 118 -14.27 -11.04 19.35
N SER A 119 -14.30 -11.14 18.02
CA SER A 119 -14.16 -9.95 17.16
C SER A 119 -15.25 -8.92 17.46
N GLU A 120 -16.46 -9.34 17.82
CA GLU A 120 -17.54 -8.42 18.19
C GLU A 120 -17.27 -7.72 19.51
N THR A 121 -16.86 -8.44 20.55
CA THR A 121 -16.59 -7.85 21.87
C THR A 121 -15.31 -7.00 21.90
N ALA A 122 -14.34 -7.30 21.06
CA ALA A 122 -13.08 -6.56 20.90
C ALA A 122 -13.16 -5.44 19.84
N ARG A 123 -14.33 -5.23 19.24
CA ARG A 123 -14.52 -4.32 18.14
C ARG A 123 -14.26 -2.86 18.51
N ASP A 124 -14.67 -2.46 19.70
CA ASP A 124 -14.57 -1.08 20.18
C ASP A 124 -13.35 -0.92 21.10
N THR A 125 -12.48 0.03 20.80
CA THR A 125 -11.31 0.34 21.62
C THR A 125 -11.67 0.75 23.04
N LEU A 126 -12.89 1.28 23.28
CA LEU A 126 -13.40 1.58 24.61
C LEU A 126 -13.54 0.33 25.51
N ALA A 127 -13.73 -0.87 24.91
CA ALA A 127 -13.73 -2.12 25.67
C ALA A 127 -12.38 -2.37 26.38
N PHE A 128 -11.31 -1.75 25.88
CA PHE A 128 -9.95 -1.81 26.44
C PHE A 128 -9.54 -0.52 27.15
N GLY A 129 -10.46 0.44 27.29
CA GLY A 129 -10.28 1.68 28.04
C GLY A 129 -9.45 2.76 27.33
N TYR A 130 -9.36 2.76 26.00
CA TYR A 130 -8.68 3.79 25.24
C TYR A 130 -9.44 4.24 23.99
N VAL A 131 -9.09 5.42 23.49
CA VAL A 131 -9.44 5.92 22.15
C VAL A 131 -8.22 6.59 21.52
N TYR A 132 -8.15 6.54 20.21
CA TYR A 132 -7.13 7.29 19.47
C TYR A 132 -7.55 8.75 19.29
N ALA A 133 -6.59 9.67 19.38
CA ALA A 133 -6.86 11.08 19.19
C ALA A 133 -7.54 11.40 17.84
N ASP A 134 -7.26 10.60 16.82
CA ASP A 134 -7.85 10.76 15.49
C ASP A 134 -9.34 10.41 15.44
N THR A 135 -9.82 9.53 16.32
CA THR A 135 -11.22 9.07 16.37
C THR A 135 -11.98 9.63 17.57
N ALA A 136 -11.35 10.44 18.43
CA ALA A 136 -11.94 10.92 19.67
C ALA A 136 -13.25 11.69 19.45
N ASP A 137 -13.31 12.55 18.44
CA ASP A 137 -14.52 13.31 18.13
C ASP A 137 -15.70 12.39 17.78
N VAL A 138 -15.44 11.32 17.02
CA VAL A 138 -16.47 10.34 16.63
C VAL A 138 -17.01 9.60 17.87
N TYR A 139 -16.15 9.28 18.85
CA TYR A 139 -16.58 8.66 20.10
C TYR A 139 -17.37 9.62 20.99
N LEU A 140 -17.03 10.91 21.01
CA LEU A 140 -17.70 11.92 21.84
C LEU A 140 -19.08 12.30 21.31
N THR A 141 -19.23 12.41 19.98
CA THR A 141 -20.46 12.91 19.34
C THR A 141 -21.33 11.81 18.73
N GLY A 142 -20.77 10.63 18.56
CA GLY A 142 -21.38 9.47 17.93
C GLY A 142 -21.02 9.28 16.47
N PRO A 143 -21.09 8.03 15.98
CA PRO A 143 -20.62 7.64 14.63
C PRO A 143 -21.47 8.20 13.49
N SER A 144 -22.59 8.85 13.79
CA SER A 144 -23.48 9.48 12.80
C SER A 144 -23.32 10.99 12.72
N ASP A 145 -22.41 11.60 13.49
CA ASP A 145 -22.15 13.04 13.43
C ASP A 145 -21.34 13.38 12.16
N PRO A 146 -21.92 14.07 11.17
CA PRO A 146 -21.22 14.41 9.94
C PRO A 146 -19.97 15.26 10.17
N SER A 147 -19.97 16.12 11.18
CA SER A 147 -18.88 17.04 11.52
C SER A 147 -17.66 16.26 12.03
N ALA A 148 -17.87 15.29 12.92
CA ALA A 148 -16.81 14.42 13.42
C ALA A 148 -16.23 13.53 12.31
N LEU A 149 -17.08 13.01 11.41
CA LEU A 149 -16.63 12.22 10.26
C LEU A 149 -15.85 13.07 9.26
N ASP A 150 -16.24 14.32 9.03
CA ASP A 150 -15.52 15.23 8.15
C ASP A 150 -14.15 15.60 8.74
N ASN A 151 -14.06 15.86 10.05
CA ASN A 151 -12.79 16.06 10.76
C ASN A 151 -11.87 14.83 10.63
N LEU A 152 -12.42 13.63 10.80
CA LEU A 152 -11.66 12.39 10.64
C LEU A 152 -11.11 12.24 9.22
N LYS A 153 -11.90 12.53 8.17
CA LYS A 153 -11.44 12.51 6.78
C LYS A 153 -10.33 13.54 6.53
N GLU A 154 -10.43 14.73 7.10
CA GLU A 154 -9.36 15.75 7.01
C GLU A 154 -8.06 15.26 7.67
N VAL A 155 -8.15 14.64 8.85
CA VAL A 155 -6.99 14.06 9.54
C VAL A 155 -6.32 12.97 8.68
N ILE A 156 -7.12 12.05 8.12
CA ILE A 156 -6.63 10.99 7.25
C ILE A 156 -5.97 11.56 6.00
N THR A 157 -6.61 12.52 5.35
CA THR A 157 -6.08 13.18 4.14
C THR A 157 -4.76 13.88 4.44
N LYS A 158 -4.67 14.60 5.54
CA LYS A 158 -3.44 15.29 5.95
C LYS A 158 -2.30 14.32 6.27
N LYS A 159 -2.58 13.19 6.93
CA LYS A 159 -1.54 12.23 7.34
C LYS A 159 -1.09 11.29 6.22
N TYR A 160 -2.02 10.83 5.39
CA TYR A 160 -1.78 9.75 4.43
C TYR A 160 -2.01 10.12 2.97
N GLY A 161 -2.53 11.31 2.71
CA GLY A 161 -2.79 11.79 1.35
C GLY A 161 -1.61 12.51 0.70
N GLN A 162 -0.50 12.73 1.38
CA GLN A 162 0.61 13.60 0.92
C GLN A 162 1.26 13.15 -0.39
N SER A 163 1.20 11.88 -0.72
CA SER A 163 1.67 11.35 -2.00
C SER A 163 0.59 11.35 -3.09
N SER A 164 -0.63 11.76 -2.78
CA SER A 164 -1.71 11.84 -3.76
C SER A 164 -1.57 13.10 -4.60
N PRO A 165 -1.67 13.02 -5.94
CA PRO A 165 -1.71 14.19 -6.81
C PRO A 165 -2.75 15.23 -6.42
N SER A 166 -3.86 14.82 -5.82
CA SER A 166 -4.91 15.74 -5.35
C SER A 166 -4.45 16.73 -4.28
N LEU A 167 -3.42 16.41 -3.48
CA LEU A 167 -2.83 17.35 -2.52
C LEU A 167 -1.82 18.30 -3.16
N PHE A 168 -1.10 17.86 -4.19
CA PHE A 168 -0.23 18.76 -4.95
C PHE A 168 -1.01 19.92 -5.59
N LEU A 169 -2.31 19.72 -5.83
CA LEU A 169 -3.20 20.73 -6.39
C LEU A 169 -3.56 21.82 -5.37
N ASN A 170 -3.72 21.45 -4.11
CA ASN A 170 -4.07 22.40 -3.06
C ASN A 170 -2.88 23.28 -2.63
N ASP A 171 -1.65 22.74 -2.66
CA ASP A 171 -0.44 23.49 -2.32
C ASP A 171 0.01 24.43 -3.45
N SER A 172 -0.25 24.06 -4.71
CA SER A 172 0.15 24.86 -5.87
C SER A 172 -0.65 26.16 -6.03
N VAL A 173 -1.88 26.22 -5.50
CA VAL A 173 -2.70 27.44 -5.54
C VAL A 173 -2.11 28.54 -4.63
N ASN A 174 -1.39 28.16 -3.55
CA ASN A 174 -0.84 29.10 -2.58
C ASN A 174 0.63 29.46 -2.81
N SER A 175 1.37 28.71 -3.65
CA SER A 175 2.84 28.89 -3.81
C SER A 175 3.26 29.55 -5.13
N TRP A 176 2.32 29.81 -6.05
CA TRP A 176 2.64 30.28 -7.41
C TRP A 176 2.58 31.81 -7.63
N GLU A 177 2.13 32.59 -6.65
CA GLU A 177 2.15 34.06 -6.77
C GLU A 177 3.56 34.68 -6.71
N GLY A 178 4.61 33.90 -6.47
CA GLY A 178 5.99 34.37 -6.27
C GLY A 178 7.04 33.94 -7.30
N LEU A 179 6.71 33.07 -8.25
CA LEU A 179 7.68 32.57 -9.25
C LEU A 179 7.40 33.14 -10.64
N GLN A 180 7.70 34.42 -10.82
CA GLN A 180 7.91 35.00 -12.14
C GLN A 180 9.22 34.43 -12.72
N ASP A 181 9.11 33.80 -13.91
CA ASP A 181 10.17 33.55 -14.90
C ASP A 181 11.53 33.03 -14.43
N GLY A 182 11.58 32.20 -13.42
CA GLY A 182 12.75 31.38 -13.14
C GLY A 182 12.63 30.01 -13.84
N VAL A 183 13.06 29.93 -15.11
CA VAL A 183 13.37 28.66 -15.74
C VAL A 183 14.39 27.97 -14.86
N ILE A 184 13.95 27.04 -14.00
CA ILE A 184 14.84 26.05 -13.41
C ILE A 184 15.23 25.14 -14.58
N THR A 185 16.21 25.59 -15.34
CA THR A 185 17.07 24.72 -16.10
C THR A 185 17.85 23.90 -15.08
N ALA A 186 17.22 22.87 -14.53
CA ALA A 186 17.99 21.72 -14.12
C ALA A 186 18.71 21.30 -15.41
N ARG A 187 19.96 21.70 -15.55
CA ARG A 187 20.90 21.16 -16.52
C ARG A 187 21.11 19.71 -16.11
N PHE A 188 20.13 18.86 -16.36
CA PHE A 188 20.40 17.47 -16.60
C PHE A 188 21.25 17.49 -17.88
N GLN A 189 22.51 17.16 -17.74
CA GLN A 189 23.40 17.05 -18.88
C GLN A 189 22.73 16.10 -19.88
N GLN A 190 22.33 16.65 -21.01
CA GLN A 190 21.69 15.94 -22.10
C GLN A 190 22.54 14.78 -22.62
N ASP A 191 23.82 14.76 -22.22
CA ASP A 191 24.81 13.73 -22.58
C ASP A 191 24.65 12.40 -21.81
N SER A 192 23.90 12.36 -20.69
CA SER A 192 23.61 11.11 -19.97
C SER A 192 22.33 10.41 -20.41
N MET A 193 21.50 11.05 -21.21
CA MET A 193 20.23 10.48 -21.70
C MET A 193 20.41 9.42 -22.81
N SER A 194 21.55 9.38 -23.46
CA SER A 194 21.87 8.39 -24.52
C SER A 194 22.52 7.10 -24.00
N SER A 195 23.00 7.09 -22.77
CA SER A 195 23.47 5.89 -22.09
C SER A 195 22.35 5.37 -21.18
N GLY A 196 21.90 4.14 -21.32
CA GLY A 196 20.80 3.53 -20.59
C GLY A 196 20.89 3.50 -19.04
N ASN A 197 21.68 4.39 -18.45
CA ASN A 197 22.04 4.45 -17.03
C ASN A 197 21.46 5.66 -16.29
N PHE A 198 20.41 6.31 -16.81
CA PHE A 198 19.77 7.39 -16.07
C PHE A 198 19.06 6.84 -14.82
N VAL A 199 19.42 7.35 -13.65
CA VAL A 199 18.82 7.02 -12.36
C VAL A 199 18.16 8.30 -11.80
N PRO A 200 16.83 8.38 -11.79
CA PRO A 200 16.14 9.50 -11.16
C PRO A 200 16.31 9.44 -9.63
N ASP A 201 16.69 10.54 -9.02
CA ASP A 201 16.71 10.65 -7.56
C ASP A 201 15.30 10.97 -7.04
N LEU A 202 14.56 9.94 -6.63
CA LEU A 202 13.21 10.04 -6.09
C LEU A 202 13.21 10.19 -4.56
N SER A 203 14.36 10.01 -3.91
CA SER A 203 14.48 10.03 -2.44
C SER A 203 14.40 11.44 -1.85
N ASP A 204 14.87 12.45 -2.58
CA ASP A 204 14.89 13.83 -2.12
C ASP A 204 13.76 14.64 -2.75
N HIS A 205 12.67 14.80 -1.98
CA HIS A 205 11.49 15.57 -2.41
C HIS A 205 11.77 17.07 -2.61
N SER A 206 12.87 17.59 -2.06
CA SER A 206 13.24 19.01 -2.23
C SER A 206 13.91 19.31 -3.56
N LYS A 207 14.55 18.31 -4.16
CA LYS A 207 15.29 18.47 -5.43
C LYS A 207 14.40 18.40 -6.67
N ILE A 208 13.28 17.67 -6.61
CA ILE A 208 12.34 17.54 -7.72
C ILE A 208 11.02 18.17 -7.29
N PRO A 209 10.67 19.35 -7.81
CA PRO A 209 9.40 20.00 -7.49
C PRO A 209 8.21 19.19 -7.96
N ASN A 210 7.07 19.37 -7.31
CA ASN A 210 5.83 18.80 -7.80
C ASN A 210 5.48 19.40 -9.17
N PRO A 211 4.95 18.60 -10.11
CA PRO A 211 4.57 19.11 -11.41
C PRO A 211 3.39 20.08 -11.29
N PRO A 212 3.26 21.03 -12.23
CA PRO A 212 2.07 21.86 -12.32
C PRO A 212 0.80 21.01 -12.44
N ALA A 213 -0.26 21.44 -11.78
CA ALA A 213 -1.56 20.77 -11.82
C ALA A 213 -2.04 20.50 -13.26
N SER A 214 -1.77 21.42 -14.18
CA SER A 214 -2.15 21.30 -15.60
C SER A 214 -1.49 20.14 -16.34
N LEU A 215 -0.39 19.58 -15.83
CA LEU A 215 0.29 18.41 -16.41
C LEU A 215 -0.16 17.09 -15.80
N ILE A 216 -0.83 17.14 -14.66
CA ILE A 216 -1.31 15.96 -13.94
C ILE A 216 -2.82 15.79 -14.14
N MET A 217 -3.55 16.91 -14.06
CA MET A 217 -5.00 16.89 -14.14
C MET A 217 -5.47 16.80 -15.58
N GLY A 218 -6.27 15.79 -15.82
CA GLY A 218 -7.07 15.68 -17.03
C GLY A 218 -8.37 16.48 -16.93
N LYS A 219 -9.32 16.15 -17.81
CA LYS A 219 -10.64 16.78 -17.82
C LYS A 219 -11.47 16.40 -16.58
N ASN A 220 -12.34 17.32 -16.13
CA ASN A 220 -13.32 17.08 -15.05
C ASN A 220 -12.70 16.74 -13.69
N ASP A 221 -11.63 17.43 -13.31
CA ASP A 221 -10.91 17.24 -12.04
C ASP A 221 -10.45 15.79 -11.80
N ARG A 222 -10.03 15.13 -12.88
CA ARG A 222 -9.56 13.74 -12.82
C ARG A 222 -8.08 13.67 -13.14
N TYR A 223 -7.42 12.70 -12.54
CA TYR A 223 -6.05 12.33 -12.84
C TYR A 223 -5.92 10.81 -12.94
N THR A 224 -4.84 10.35 -13.51
CA THR A 224 -4.57 8.92 -13.64
C THR A 224 -3.63 8.47 -12.54
N GLU A 225 -4.10 7.55 -11.70
CA GLU A 225 -3.28 6.81 -10.74
C GLU A 225 -2.67 5.59 -11.38
N TRP A 226 -1.41 5.34 -11.05
CA TRP A 226 -0.64 4.20 -11.51
C TRP A 226 -0.21 3.33 -10.36
N LEU A 227 -0.31 2.03 -10.55
CA LEU A 227 0.02 1.06 -9.51
C LEU A 227 0.52 -0.26 -10.12
N VAL A 228 1.28 -0.99 -9.33
CA VAL A 228 1.61 -2.37 -9.58
C VAL A 228 0.75 -3.24 -8.68
N ASN A 229 0.04 -4.19 -9.27
CA ASN A 229 -0.64 -5.26 -8.56
C ASN A 229 0.23 -6.51 -8.59
N ILE A 230 0.44 -7.08 -7.43
CA ILE A 230 1.25 -8.27 -7.20
C ILE A 230 0.30 -9.37 -6.76
N ARG A 231 0.45 -10.55 -7.34
CA ARG A 231 -0.25 -11.75 -6.92
C ARG A 231 0.75 -12.90 -6.83
N TYR A 232 0.65 -13.69 -5.79
CA TYR A 232 1.53 -14.83 -5.58
C TYR A 232 0.79 -15.96 -4.86
N THR A 233 1.26 -17.19 -5.03
CA THR A 233 0.73 -18.38 -4.35
C THR A 233 1.44 -18.50 -3.00
N ILE A 234 0.70 -18.42 -1.89
CA ILE A 234 1.28 -18.37 -0.53
C ILE A 234 2.15 -19.61 -0.24
N ARG A 235 1.69 -20.80 -0.66
CA ARG A 235 2.42 -22.06 -0.40
C ARG A 235 3.78 -22.14 -1.09
N GLU A 236 3.97 -21.42 -2.20
CA GLU A 236 5.23 -21.44 -2.93
C GLU A 236 6.31 -20.54 -2.31
N ILE A 237 5.94 -19.82 -1.25
CA ILE A 237 6.84 -18.95 -0.51
C ILE A 237 7.26 -19.66 0.77
N ASP A 238 8.48 -20.14 0.80
CA ASP A 238 9.06 -20.86 1.97
C ASP A 238 9.59 -19.88 3.04
N ARG A 239 9.96 -18.68 2.65
CA ARG A 239 10.50 -17.63 3.54
C ARG A 239 9.97 -16.26 3.15
N PRO A 240 9.89 -15.32 4.10
CA PRO A 240 9.53 -13.93 3.78
C PRO A 240 10.49 -13.32 2.74
N MET A 241 9.97 -12.45 1.90
CA MET A 241 10.72 -11.77 0.84
C MET A 241 10.23 -10.34 0.65
N SER A 242 11.06 -9.51 0.04
CA SER A 242 10.67 -8.16 -0.37
C SER A 242 10.77 -8.04 -1.89
N VAL A 243 9.70 -7.59 -2.54
CA VAL A 243 9.69 -7.21 -3.96
C VAL A 243 9.85 -5.70 -4.06
N LEU A 244 10.96 -5.25 -4.61
CA LEU A 244 11.32 -3.84 -4.74
C LEU A 244 11.12 -3.39 -6.18
N PHE A 245 10.52 -2.21 -6.37
CA PHE A 245 10.25 -1.63 -7.68
C PHE A 245 11.05 -0.36 -7.89
N PHE A 246 11.69 -0.25 -9.05
CA PHE A 246 12.61 0.83 -9.40
C PHE A 246 12.22 1.47 -10.73
N LEU A 247 12.60 2.71 -10.91
CA LEU A 247 12.48 3.41 -12.16
C LEU A 247 13.87 3.68 -12.77
N GLY A 248 14.18 3.04 -13.89
CA GLY A 248 15.48 3.11 -14.53
C GLY A 248 16.48 2.07 -14.03
N TYR A 249 17.76 2.42 -14.04
CA TYR A 249 18.85 1.50 -13.70
C TYR A 249 18.82 1.05 -12.24
N VAL A 250 19.13 -0.21 -12.02
CA VAL A 250 19.29 -0.80 -10.68
C VAL A 250 20.72 -1.26 -10.51
N ALA A 251 21.38 -0.85 -9.44
CA ALA A 251 22.76 -1.23 -9.14
C ALA A 251 22.95 -2.75 -9.09
N ASP A 252 24.12 -3.24 -9.46
CA ASP A 252 24.45 -4.66 -9.40
C ASP A 252 24.60 -5.14 -7.94
N ASP A 253 25.05 -4.26 -7.05
CA ASP A 253 25.17 -4.57 -5.62
C ASP A 253 23.79 -4.50 -4.93
N SER A 254 23.29 -5.65 -4.49
CA SER A 254 22.00 -5.77 -3.82
C SER A 254 21.93 -5.03 -2.48
N SER A 255 23.05 -4.74 -1.83
CA SER A 255 23.09 -3.99 -0.59
C SER A 255 22.61 -2.54 -0.75
N GLU A 256 22.65 -2.00 -1.97
CA GLU A 256 22.20 -0.65 -2.30
C GLU A 256 20.71 -0.58 -2.61
N TRP A 257 20.04 -1.70 -2.94
CA TRP A 257 18.70 -1.69 -3.50
C TRP A 257 17.65 -1.05 -2.59
N ARG A 258 17.69 -1.32 -1.28
CA ARG A 258 16.72 -0.75 -0.33
C ARG A 258 16.86 0.78 -0.16
N TRP A 259 18.01 1.30 -0.51
CA TRP A 259 18.38 2.71 -0.36
C TRP A 259 18.51 3.43 -1.70
N ALA A 260 18.21 2.73 -2.79
CA ALA A 260 18.37 3.28 -4.13
C ALA A 260 17.50 4.52 -4.32
N PRO A 261 18.06 5.62 -4.86
CA PRO A 261 17.33 6.88 -5.02
C PRO A 261 16.12 6.79 -5.96
N ASN A 262 16.11 5.80 -6.83
CA ASN A 262 15.04 5.52 -7.79
C ASN A 262 14.09 4.40 -7.35
N LEU A 263 14.13 4.00 -6.08
CA LEU A 263 13.18 3.07 -5.50
C LEU A 263 11.80 3.74 -5.43
N LEU A 264 10.81 3.14 -6.12
CA LEU A 264 9.42 3.59 -6.11
C LEU A 264 8.66 3.09 -4.88
N GLY A 265 8.98 1.88 -4.45
CA GLY A 265 8.36 1.25 -3.31
C GLY A 265 8.69 -0.23 -3.23
N ASN A 266 8.22 -0.86 -2.17
CA ASN A 266 8.40 -2.27 -1.95
C ASN A 266 7.09 -2.93 -1.53
N PHE A 267 7.04 -4.25 -1.67
CA PHE A 267 5.97 -5.10 -1.19
C PHE A 267 6.57 -6.28 -0.41
N GLY A 268 6.13 -6.45 0.84
CA GLY A 268 6.52 -7.58 1.67
C GLY A 268 5.67 -8.79 1.38
N VAL A 269 6.33 -9.89 1.05
CA VAL A 269 5.73 -11.20 0.85
C VAL A 269 5.96 -12.01 2.11
N SER A 270 4.90 -12.25 2.89
CA SER A 270 4.98 -13.07 4.09
C SER A 270 4.82 -14.54 3.73
N SER A 271 5.59 -15.39 4.38
CA SER A 271 5.52 -16.85 4.26
C SER A 271 4.69 -17.43 5.40
N MET A 272 3.78 -18.34 5.06
CA MET A 272 3.06 -19.18 6.03
C MET A 272 3.51 -20.65 5.95
N GLY A 273 4.58 -20.93 5.21
CA GLY A 273 5.13 -22.26 5.04
C GLY A 273 4.22 -23.22 4.27
N SER A 274 4.53 -24.51 4.34
CA SER A 274 3.85 -25.58 3.59
C SER A 274 2.42 -25.90 4.08
N ALA A 275 1.97 -25.27 5.17
CA ALA A 275 0.63 -25.50 5.74
C ALA A 275 -0.51 -24.84 4.93
N ALA A 276 -0.17 -23.93 4.01
CA ALA A 276 -1.18 -23.28 3.18
C ALA A 276 -1.78 -24.21 2.13
N ASP A 277 -3.09 -24.08 1.88
CA ASP A 277 -3.76 -24.73 0.75
C ASP A 277 -3.09 -24.29 -0.57
N PRO A 278 -2.78 -25.23 -1.49
CA PRO A 278 -2.09 -24.94 -2.74
C PRO A 278 -2.80 -23.93 -3.65
N GLY A 279 -4.10 -23.72 -3.48
CA GLY A 279 -4.90 -22.79 -4.28
C GLY A 279 -4.91 -21.35 -3.77
N ILE A 280 -4.43 -21.08 -2.55
CA ILE A 280 -4.53 -19.75 -1.95
C ILE A 280 -3.49 -18.82 -2.53
N GLN A 281 -3.99 -17.70 -3.03
CA GLN A 281 -3.16 -16.61 -3.54
C GLN A 281 -3.35 -15.37 -2.67
N ALA A 282 -2.26 -14.65 -2.47
CA ALA A 282 -2.28 -13.33 -1.85
C ALA A 282 -2.04 -12.23 -2.88
N THR A 283 -2.52 -11.05 -2.57
CA THR A 283 -2.41 -9.87 -3.41
C THR A 283 -1.79 -8.71 -2.65
N GLY A 284 -1.18 -7.80 -3.39
CA GLY A 284 -0.66 -6.55 -2.86
C GLY A 284 -0.49 -5.51 -3.95
N THR A 285 -0.26 -4.27 -3.53
CA THR A 285 -0.19 -3.14 -4.44
C THR A 285 0.94 -2.20 -4.04
N VAL A 286 1.69 -1.72 -5.03
CA VAL A 286 2.68 -0.66 -4.87
C VAL A 286 2.26 0.53 -5.73
N PRO A 287 2.06 1.73 -5.15
CA PRO A 287 1.72 2.93 -5.90
C PRO A 287 2.94 3.46 -6.66
N LEU A 288 2.74 3.85 -7.92
CA LEU A 288 3.78 4.41 -8.79
C LEU A 288 3.61 5.90 -9.05
N THR A 289 2.42 6.45 -8.79
CA THR A 289 2.02 7.79 -9.23
C THR A 289 2.94 8.89 -8.72
N ALA A 290 3.37 8.81 -7.45
CA ALA A 290 4.25 9.84 -6.87
C ALA A 290 5.61 9.91 -7.61
N GLY A 291 6.20 8.76 -7.93
CA GLY A 291 7.43 8.69 -8.72
C GLY A 291 7.23 9.18 -10.16
N LEU A 292 6.12 8.79 -10.80
CA LEU A 292 5.79 9.25 -12.14
C LEU A 292 5.50 10.75 -12.21
N ALA A 293 4.85 11.31 -11.19
CA ALA A 293 4.64 12.75 -11.09
C ALA A 293 5.97 13.53 -11.09
N LYS A 294 7.00 13.00 -10.40
CA LYS A 294 8.35 13.57 -10.46
C LYS A 294 8.94 13.48 -11.89
N MET A 295 8.69 12.39 -12.61
CA MET A 295 9.14 12.28 -14.00
C MET A 295 8.43 13.26 -14.93
N VAL A 296 7.17 13.56 -14.66
CA VAL A 296 6.45 14.64 -15.36
C VAL A 296 7.09 16.00 -15.05
N SER A 297 7.47 16.28 -13.80
CA SER A 297 8.13 17.54 -13.41
C SER A 297 9.44 17.79 -14.17
N VAL A 298 10.23 16.74 -14.35
CA VAL A 298 11.51 16.81 -15.07
C VAL A 298 11.37 16.56 -16.58
N ARG A 299 10.14 16.49 -17.09
CA ARG A 299 9.81 16.32 -18.51
C ARG A 299 10.30 15.02 -19.15
N MET A 300 10.55 14.00 -18.36
CA MET A 300 10.84 12.64 -18.85
C MET A 300 9.55 11.93 -19.33
N VAL A 301 8.43 12.30 -18.76
CA VAL A 301 7.08 11.89 -19.18
C VAL A 301 6.23 13.15 -19.38
N ARG A 302 5.38 13.17 -20.38
CA ARG A 302 4.63 14.38 -20.74
C ARG A 302 3.46 14.63 -19.79
N SER A 303 2.76 13.57 -19.38
CA SER A 303 1.62 13.62 -18.47
C SER A 303 1.45 12.28 -17.76
N LEU A 304 0.48 12.16 -16.85
CA LEU A 304 0.13 10.87 -16.22
C LEU A 304 -0.84 10.03 -17.08
N GLU A 305 -1.21 10.47 -18.26
CA GLU A 305 -2.14 9.76 -19.12
C GLU A 305 -1.55 8.44 -19.65
N PRO A 306 -2.41 7.42 -19.89
CA PRO A 306 -1.94 6.09 -20.29
C PRO A 306 -1.08 6.04 -21.54
N GLU A 307 -1.34 6.91 -22.51
CA GLU A 307 -0.56 7.00 -23.75
C GLU A 307 0.87 7.48 -23.53
N ASP A 308 1.12 8.28 -22.51
CA ASP A 308 2.45 8.79 -22.17
C ASP A 308 3.22 7.86 -21.24
N VAL A 309 2.52 7.20 -20.30
CA VAL A 309 3.16 6.45 -19.22
C VAL A 309 3.34 4.97 -19.55
N THR A 310 2.43 4.36 -20.32
CA THR A 310 2.47 2.89 -20.52
C THR A 310 3.79 2.41 -21.15
N ASN A 311 4.24 3.06 -22.21
CA ASN A 311 5.49 2.69 -22.88
C ASN A 311 6.70 3.04 -22.03
N TYR A 312 6.66 4.21 -21.35
CA TYR A 312 7.71 4.60 -20.43
C TYR A 312 7.94 3.57 -19.32
N LEU A 313 6.86 3.07 -18.69
CA LEU A 313 6.97 2.02 -17.68
C LEU A 313 7.44 0.68 -18.26
N ARG A 314 7.05 0.32 -19.48
CA ARG A 314 7.56 -0.90 -20.14
C ARG A 314 9.09 -0.89 -20.30
N ASP A 315 9.64 0.28 -20.56
CA ASP A 315 11.06 0.44 -20.83
C ASP A 315 11.88 0.65 -19.54
N HIS A 316 11.30 1.28 -18.51
CA HIS A 316 12.03 1.76 -17.35
C HIS A 316 11.63 1.14 -16.01
N LEU A 317 10.45 0.52 -15.88
CA LEU A 317 10.05 -0.13 -14.63
C LEU A 317 10.79 -1.45 -14.48
N GLN A 318 11.55 -1.55 -13.41
CA GLN A 318 12.27 -2.76 -13.02
C GLN A 318 11.85 -3.23 -11.64
N PHE A 319 12.06 -4.49 -11.34
CA PHE A 319 11.90 -5.01 -10.00
C PHE A 319 13.02 -5.96 -9.62
N ARG A 320 13.26 -6.11 -8.34
CA ARG A 320 14.19 -7.05 -7.74
C ARG A 320 13.52 -7.69 -6.53
N ILE A 321 14.01 -8.87 -6.15
CA ILE A 321 13.50 -9.60 -5.00
C ILE A 321 14.66 -9.86 -4.07
N LEU A 322 14.46 -9.57 -2.78
CA LEU A 322 15.39 -9.87 -1.71
C LEU A 322 14.75 -10.88 -0.75
N ASN A 323 15.54 -11.85 -0.31
CA ASN A 323 15.17 -12.71 0.82
C ASN A 323 15.43 -12.01 2.17
N VAL A 324 15.16 -12.70 3.26
CA VAL A 324 15.38 -12.23 4.65
C VAL A 324 16.83 -11.84 4.95
N ASN A 325 17.79 -12.41 4.24
CA ASN A 325 19.22 -12.09 4.40
C ASN A 325 19.68 -10.93 3.52
N ASN A 326 18.75 -10.23 2.83
CA ASN A 326 19.03 -9.23 1.82
C ASN A 326 19.81 -9.75 0.60
N GLU A 327 19.69 -11.06 0.32
CA GLU A 327 20.29 -11.68 -0.85
C GLU A 327 19.30 -11.68 -2.02
N PRO A 328 19.77 -11.47 -3.27
CA PRO A 328 18.94 -11.52 -4.45
C PRO A 328 18.28 -12.88 -4.65
N VAL A 329 17.01 -12.88 -5.02
CA VAL A 329 16.25 -14.07 -5.38
C VAL A 329 15.92 -14.03 -6.87
N GLU A 330 16.24 -15.10 -7.58
CA GLU A 330 15.85 -15.23 -8.98
C GLU A 330 14.33 -15.37 -9.12
N VAL A 331 13.73 -14.56 -10.00
CA VAL A 331 12.28 -14.54 -10.23
C VAL A 331 11.71 -15.92 -10.59
N GLY A 332 12.48 -16.72 -11.35
CA GLY A 332 12.09 -18.07 -11.75
C GLY A 332 11.90 -19.06 -10.61
N ARG A 333 12.36 -18.73 -9.39
CA ARG A 333 12.12 -19.54 -8.18
C ARG A 333 10.79 -19.27 -7.50
N LEU A 334 10.08 -18.20 -7.92
CA LEU A 334 8.77 -17.83 -7.37
C LEU A 334 7.69 -18.24 -8.37
N GLY A 335 7.29 -19.50 -8.31
CA GLY A 335 6.12 -19.97 -9.03
C GLY A 335 4.88 -19.15 -8.64
N GLY A 336 4.00 -18.87 -9.59
CA GLY A 336 2.76 -18.17 -9.33
C GLY A 336 2.90 -16.66 -9.07
N LEU A 337 4.10 -16.06 -9.11
CA LEU A 337 4.25 -14.61 -9.02
C LEU A 337 3.77 -13.94 -10.31
N VAL A 338 2.76 -13.10 -10.19
CA VAL A 338 2.21 -12.30 -11.29
C VAL A 338 2.30 -10.84 -10.91
N ILE A 339 2.95 -10.03 -11.74
CA ILE A 339 3.09 -8.59 -11.56
C ILE A 339 2.36 -7.90 -12.71
N LYS A 340 1.32 -7.14 -12.39
CA LYS A 340 0.53 -6.37 -13.36
C LYS A 340 0.68 -4.88 -13.09
N VAL A 341 0.96 -4.12 -14.14
CA VAL A 341 0.88 -2.65 -14.08
C VAL A 341 -0.52 -2.24 -14.49
N ALA A 342 -1.17 -1.46 -13.64
CA ALA A 342 -2.52 -0.98 -13.86
C ALA A 342 -2.61 0.53 -13.65
N SER A 343 -3.64 1.13 -14.20
CA SER A 343 -3.98 2.52 -13.93
C SER A 343 -5.48 2.69 -13.67
N ALA A 344 -5.82 3.67 -12.85
CA ALA A 344 -7.19 4.03 -12.53
C ALA A 344 -7.41 5.52 -12.77
N SER A 345 -8.57 5.88 -13.30
CA SER A 345 -9.02 7.27 -13.31
C SER A 345 -9.54 7.64 -11.93
N VAL A 346 -9.05 8.71 -11.37
CA VAL A 346 -9.40 9.17 -10.03
C VAL A 346 -9.93 10.60 -10.11
N ARG A 347 -11.12 10.81 -9.60
CA ARG A 347 -11.63 12.17 -9.39
C ARG A 347 -10.99 12.73 -8.11
N ALA A 348 -10.34 13.88 -8.23
CA ALA A 348 -9.73 14.56 -7.10
C ALA A 348 -10.77 14.99 -6.06
N SER A 349 -10.34 15.09 -4.80
CA SER A 349 -11.16 15.64 -3.72
C SER A 349 -11.53 17.10 -4.01
N ARG A 350 -12.78 17.47 -3.77
CA ARG A 350 -13.26 18.85 -3.93
C ARG A 350 -13.05 19.70 -2.71
N CYS A 351 -12.89 19.06 -1.56
CA CYS A 351 -12.61 19.71 -0.29
C CYS A 351 -11.79 18.76 0.60
N LYS A 352 -11.30 19.25 1.73
CA LYS A 352 -10.43 18.50 2.65
C LYS A 352 -11.11 17.31 3.31
N SER A 353 -12.44 17.36 3.46
CA SER A 353 -13.24 16.30 4.07
C SER A 353 -13.84 15.31 3.05
N GLU A 354 -13.44 15.41 1.78
CA GLU A 354 -13.82 14.44 0.74
C GLU A 354 -12.62 13.59 0.32
N PHE A 355 -12.80 12.27 0.24
CA PHE A 355 -11.77 11.41 -0.35
C PHE A 355 -11.80 11.43 -1.88
N PRO A 356 -10.66 11.20 -2.53
CA PRO A 356 -10.63 10.94 -3.97
C PRO A 356 -11.53 9.76 -4.33
N VAL A 357 -12.21 9.82 -5.48
CA VAL A 357 -13.09 8.75 -5.96
C VAL A 357 -12.41 7.99 -7.08
N TRP A 358 -12.18 6.71 -6.85
CA TRP A 358 -11.50 5.81 -7.76
C TRP A 358 -12.48 5.12 -8.70
N GLU A 359 -12.15 5.07 -9.98
CA GLU A 359 -12.77 4.13 -10.91
C GLU A 359 -12.04 2.79 -10.88
N GLN A 360 -12.66 1.77 -11.47
CA GLN A 360 -12.05 0.46 -11.58
C GLN A 360 -10.73 0.54 -12.35
N PRO A 361 -9.63 -0.01 -11.82
CA PRO A 361 -8.36 -0.02 -12.49
C PRO A 361 -8.37 -0.88 -13.75
N VAL A 362 -7.60 -0.45 -14.71
CA VAL A 362 -7.40 -1.15 -15.97
C VAL A 362 -5.96 -1.66 -16.02
N THR A 363 -5.79 -2.97 -16.17
CA THR A 363 -4.47 -3.56 -16.42
C THR A 363 -3.92 -3.06 -17.74
N ARG A 364 -2.73 -2.48 -17.72
CA ARG A 364 -2.04 -1.95 -18.91
C ARG A 364 -1.09 -2.97 -19.51
N PHE A 365 -0.37 -3.71 -18.67
CA PHE A 365 0.47 -4.83 -19.08
C PHE A 365 0.85 -5.70 -17.88
N THR A 366 1.33 -6.89 -18.19
CA THR A 366 1.90 -7.82 -17.21
C THR A 366 3.41 -7.88 -17.41
N ILE A 367 4.15 -7.83 -16.32
CA ILE A 367 5.58 -8.06 -16.33
C ILE A 367 5.75 -9.57 -16.22
N SER A 368 6.08 -10.23 -17.35
CA SER A 368 6.46 -11.64 -17.34
C SER A 368 7.89 -11.78 -16.83
N GLY A 369 8.13 -12.77 -15.98
CA GLY A 369 9.33 -12.96 -15.16
C GLY A 369 10.67 -13.19 -15.87
N SER A 370 10.94 -12.49 -16.96
CA SER A 370 12.30 -12.37 -17.49
C SER A 370 12.86 -11.00 -17.07
N CYS A 371 13.58 -10.96 -15.93
CA CYS A 371 14.57 -9.92 -15.76
C CYS A 371 15.45 -9.93 -17.02
N LYS A 372 15.51 -8.81 -17.74
CA LYS A 372 16.64 -8.60 -18.64
C LYS A 372 17.87 -8.61 -17.74
N ALA A 373 18.70 -9.65 -17.90
CA ALA A 373 19.99 -9.77 -17.25
C ALA A 373 20.89 -8.58 -17.63
#